data_082c70dec97f88c8d0be6da388de01a8
#
_entry.id   082c70dec97f88c8d0be6da388de01a8
#
_cell.length_a   1.000
_cell.length_b   1.000
_cell.length_c   1.000
_cell.angle_alpha   90.00
_cell.angle_beta   90.00
_cell.angle_gamma   90.00
#
_symmetry.space_group_name_H-M   'P 1'
#
loop_
_entity.id
_entity.type
_entity.pdbx_description
1 polymer ?
#
loop_
_entity_poly.entity_id
_entity_poly.type
_entity_poly.pdbx_seq_one_letter_code
_entity_poly.pdbx_strand_id
1 'polypeptide(L)'
;VKLGESKQRQAVGAFVHPKTGRIYYALYPDQVVYEYDFENKTTTKIATHPRVKETLRMVVHPTGKYAYLLRQYNERGNGYISRMDYNSTTDQFSTPYIVAGSASGSGYRDGVGSRAQLNGPTQGVFVKNPEYAGEEDEYDFYFCDERNHCIRILTPTGRVVTFAGRGNDSSDPGFANGALRS
;
A
#
# COMPACT_ATOMS: atom_id res chain seq x y z
N VAL A 1 15.37 24.51 6.91
CA VAL A 1 14.32 24.95 5.96
C VAL A 1 13.13 25.39 6.80
N LYS A 2 12.78 26.71 6.83
CA LYS A 2 11.51 27.17 7.40
C LYS A 2 10.39 26.66 6.52
N LEU A 3 9.66 25.67 7.02
CA LEU A 3 8.37 25.28 6.42
C LEU A 3 7.39 26.41 6.71
N GLY A 4 6.87 27.05 5.67
CA GLY A 4 5.89 28.13 5.77
C GLY A 4 4.69 27.72 6.62
N GLU A 5 4.14 28.69 7.30
CA GLU A 5 3.07 28.57 8.28
C GLU A 5 1.84 27.83 7.75
N SER A 6 1.23 27.05 8.67
CA SER A 6 -0.16 26.64 8.73
C SER A 6 -0.59 25.38 8.00
N LYS A 7 -0.17 24.26 8.47
CA LYS A 7 -0.93 23.01 8.70
C LYS A 7 0.08 22.04 9.28
N GLN A 8 -0.19 21.50 10.46
CA GLN A 8 0.70 20.51 11.07
C GLN A 8 0.87 19.37 10.08
N ARG A 9 2.06 19.27 9.48
CA ARG A 9 2.45 18.16 8.61
C ARG A 9 2.94 17.04 9.49
N GLN A 10 2.36 15.88 9.34
CA GLN A 10 2.76 14.68 10.08
C GLN A 10 3.42 13.69 9.11
N ALA A 11 4.58 13.19 9.49
CA ALA A 11 5.18 12.06 8.77
C ALA A 11 4.38 10.80 9.07
N VAL A 12 3.89 10.16 8.03
CA VAL A 12 2.99 9.00 8.16
C VAL A 12 3.63 7.68 7.72
N GLY A 13 4.84 7.74 7.23
CA GLY A 13 5.64 6.57 6.88
C GLY A 13 6.95 6.97 6.23
N ALA A 14 7.98 6.20 6.51
CA ALA A 14 9.28 6.30 5.85
C ALA A 14 9.70 4.91 5.37
N PHE A 15 10.32 4.85 4.19
CA PHE A 15 10.66 3.61 3.51
C PHE A 15 12.03 3.75 2.89
N VAL A 16 12.76 2.63 2.82
CA VAL A 16 14.06 2.57 2.16
C VAL A 16 13.93 1.71 0.91
N HIS A 17 14.42 2.22 -0.21
CA HIS A 17 14.52 1.40 -1.41
C HIS A 17 15.64 0.38 -1.26
N PRO A 18 15.36 -0.95 -1.40
CA PRO A 18 16.30 -1.99 -1.00
C PRO A 18 17.59 -2.05 -1.84
N LYS A 19 17.56 -1.51 -3.07
CA LYS A 19 18.74 -1.50 -3.95
C LYS A 19 19.52 -0.19 -3.92
N THR A 20 18.82 0.95 -3.81
CA THR A 20 19.47 2.28 -3.92
C THR A 20 19.76 2.90 -2.55
N GLY A 21 19.16 2.38 -1.48
CA GLY A 21 19.25 2.96 -0.14
C GLY A 21 18.52 4.31 0.03
N ARG A 22 17.87 4.81 -1.02
CA ARG A 22 17.12 6.07 -0.96
C ARG A 22 15.95 5.96 0.01
N ILE A 23 15.69 7.04 0.75
CA ILE A 23 14.55 7.13 1.65
C ILE A 23 13.40 7.85 0.96
N TYR A 24 12.23 7.22 1.04
CA TYR A 24 10.95 7.79 0.65
C TYR A 24 10.09 8.02 1.87
N TYR A 25 9.33 9.10 1.90
CA TYR A 25 8.41 9.38 2.99
C TYR A 25 7.16 10.12 2.51
N ALA A 26 6.06 9.93 3.22
CA ALA A 26 4.81 10.61 2.97
C ALA A 26 4.46 11.56 4.11
N LEU A 27 3.88 12.72 3.77
CA LEU A 27 3.41 13.72 4.72
C LEU A 27 1.89 13.88 4.60
N TYR A 28 1.21 13.85 5.74
CA TYR A 28 -0.18 14.25 5.83
C TYR A 28 -0.27 15.78 6.09
N PRO A 29 -1.16 16.54 5.46
CA PRO A 29 -2.17 16.14 4.46
C PRO A 29 -1.71 16.30 3.00
N ASP A 30 -0.44 16.32 2.69
CA ASP A 30 0.10 16.78 1.40
C ASP A 30 -0.17 15.82 0.23
N GLN A 31 -0.60 14.57 0.48
CA GLN A 31 -0.88 13.57 -0.57
C GLN A 31 0.30 13.34 -1.52
N VAL A 32 1.50 13.50 -1.02
CA VAL A 32 2.73 13.50 -1.79
C VAL A 32 3.70 12.51 -1.19
N VAL A 33 4.35 11.74 -2.06
CA VAL A 33 5.54 10.98 -1.70
C VAL A 33 6.75 11.82 -2.03
N TYR A 34 7.65 11.93 -1.07
CA TYR A 34 8.93 12.63 -1.17
C TYR A 34 10.07 11.62 -1.17
N GLU A 35 11.10 11.90 -1.94
CA GLU A 35 12.39 11.23 -1.88
C GLU A 35 13.39 12.11 -1.15
N TYR A 36 14.18 11.53 -0.27
CA TYR A 36 15.31 12.19 0.36
C TYR A 36 16.62 11.62 -0.17
N ASP A 37 17.43 12.49 -0.76
CA ASP A 37 18.77 12.19 -1.21
C ASP A 37 19.77 12.56 -0.11
N PHE A 38 20.48 11.58 0.42
CA PHE A 38 21.47 11.78 1.49
C PHE A 38 22.75 12.46 1.01
N GLU A 39 23.15 12.22 -0.22
CA GLU A 39 24.39 12.75 -0.77
C GLU A 39 24.25 14.27 -0.97
N ASN A 40 23.17 14.67 -1.62
CA ASN A 40 22.91 16.07 -1.92
C ASN A 40 22.11 16.81 -0.83
N LYS A 41 21.62 16.09 0.20
CA LYS A 41 20.76 16.63 1.27
C LYS A 41 19.52 17.34 0.74
N THR A 42 18.97 16.84 -0.35
CA THR A 42 17.83 17.41 -1.03
C THR A 42 16.57 16.54 -0.85
N THR A 43 15.42 17.19 -0.94
CA THR A 43 14.13 16.52 -0.93
C THR A 43 13.44 16.80 -2.24
N THR A 44 13.07 15.75 -2.96
CA THR A 44 12.36 15.82 -4.22
C THR A 44 10.96 15.23 -4.07
N LYS A 45 9.98 15.92 -4.63
CA LYS A 45 8.62 15.43 -4.74
C LYS A 45 8.54 14.47 -5.92
N ILE A 46 8.20 13.19 -5.66
CA ILE A 46 8.25 12.16 -6.70
C ILE A 46 6.88 11.73 -7.21
N ALA A 47 5.84 11.81 -6.40
CA ALA A 47 4.49 11.45 -6.83
C ALA A 47 3.43 12.31 -6.16
N THR A 48 2.49 12.77 -6.97
CA THR A 48 1.18 13.28 -6.52
C THR A 48 0.11 12.40 -7.12
N HIS A 49 -0.76 11.88 -6.28
CA HIS A 49 -1.96 11.23 -6.78
C HIS A 49 -3.16 12.16 -6.54
N PRO A 50 -3.83 12.66 -7.58
CA PRO A 50 -4.92 13.63 -7.44
C PRO A 50 -6.12 13.12 -6.63
N ARG A 51 -6.19 11.81 -6.39
CA ARG A 51 -7.25 11.14 -5.62
C ARG A 51 -6.81 10.70 -4.22
N VAL A 52 -5.57 10.97 -3.83
CA VAL A 52 -5.03 10.55 -2.54
C VAL A 52 -5.10 11.71 -1.57
N LYS A 53 -6.26 11.93 -0.97
CA LYS A 53 -6.46 13.00 0.03
C LYS A 53 -6.05 12.63 1.46
N GLU A 54 -5.52 11.43 1.69
CA GLU A 54 -5.32 10.91 3.04
C GLU A 54 -4.04 10.06 3.16
N THR A 55 -3.71 9.74 4.41
CA THR A 55 -2.50 9.07 4.85
C THR A 55 -2.05 7.94 3.93
N LEU A 56 -0.90 8.13 3.30
CA LEU A 56 -0.28 7.12 2.46
C LEU A 56 0.75 6.34 3.26
N ARG A 57 0.61 5.03 3.24
CA ARG A 57 1.71 4.12 3.59
C ARG A 57 2.25 3.50 2.32
N MET A 58 3.56 3.57 2.16
CA MET A 58 4.26 2.96 1.04
C MET A 58 5.01 1.74 1.55
N VAL A 59 4.96 0.63 0.82
CA VAL A 59 5.76 -0.56 1.09
C VAL A 59 6.49 -0.94 -0.19
N VAL A 60 7.81 -0.84 -0.17
CA VAL A 60 8.63 -1.18 -1.33
C VAL A 60 8.80 -2.69 -1.41
N HIS A 61 8.65 -3.24 -2.61
CA HIS A 61 8.87 -4.65 -2.89
C HIS A 61 10.33 -5.04 -2.59
N PRO A 62 10.62 -6.24 -2.05
CA PRO A 62 11.99 -6.66 -1.71
C PRO A 62 12.98 -6.59 -2.86
N THR A 63 12.53 -6.76 -4.09
CA THR A 63 13.39 -6.60 -5.28
C THR A 63 13.61 -5.14 -5.70
N GLY A 64 12.89 -4.19 -5.12
CA GLY A 64 12.91 -2.78 -5.52
C GLY A 64 12.18 -2.47 -6.83
N LYS A 65 11.57 -3.47 -7.50
CA LYS A 65 10.92 -3.27 -8.80
C LYS A 65 9.67 -2.39 -8.74
N TYR A 66 8.99 -2.35 -7.59
CA TYR A 66 7.77 -1.56 -7.40
C TYR A 66 7.49 -1.29 -5.91
N ALA A 67 6.51 -0.46 -5.65
CA ALA A 67 5.99 -0.20 -4.31
C ALA A 67 4.47 -0.21 -4.30
N TYR A 68 3.88 -0.68 -3.21
CA TYR A 68 2.46 -0.50 -2.93
C TYR A 68 2.23 0.74 -2.07
N LEU A 69 1.18 1.47 -2.41
CA LEU A 69 0.62 2.55 -1.62
C LEU A 69 -0.70 2.10 -1.03
N LEU A 70 -0.77 2.07 0.29
CA LEU A 70 -1.97 1.72 1.03
C LEU A 70 -2.61 3.01 1.54
N ARG A 71 -3.92 3.07 1.42
CA ARG A 71 -4.70 4.20 1.87
C ARG A 71 -5.42 3.86 3.16
N GLN A 72 -4.95 4.47 4.24
CA GLN A 72 -5.63 4.43 5.51
C GLN A 72 -6.70 5.53 5.52
N TYR A 73 -7.94 5.18 5.72
CA TYR A 73 -9.06 6.05 6.07
C TYR A 73 -9.44 7.18 5.08
N ASN A 74 -10.67 7.17 4.62
CA ASN A 74 -11.44 8.37 4.35
C ASN A 74 -12.88 8.20 4.90
N GLU A 75 -13.50 9.31 5.21
CA GLU A 75 -14.88 9.37 5.69
C GLU A 75 -15.90 8.72 4.73
N ARG A 76 -15.52 8.49 3.49
CA ARG A 76 -16.35 7.89 2.42
C ARG A 76 -16.16 6.40 2.23
N GLY A 77 -15.31 5.73 3.02
CA GLY A 77 -15.20 4.29 3.03
C GLY A 77 -14.60 3.64 1.77
N ASN A 78 -13.83 4.36 0.96
CA ASN A 78 -13.20 3.78 -0.21
C ASN A 78 -11.90 3.06 0.16
N GLY A 79 -11.74 1.81 -0.25
CA GLY A 79 -10.54 1.01 0.00
C GLY A 79 -9.89 0.52 -1.28
N TYR A 80 -8.62 0.85 -1.48
CA TYR A 80 -7.84 0.33 -2.59
C TYR A 80 -6.34 0.34 -2.27
N ILE A 81 -5.61 -0.48 -2.99
CA ILE A 81 -4.16 -0.50 -3.02
C ILE A 81 -3.72 -0.01 -4.39
N SER A 82 -2.79 0.95 -4.42
CA SER A 82 -2.14 1.41 -5.64
C SER A 82 -0.71 0.88 -5.73
N ARG A 83 -0.19 0.80 -6.95
CA ARG A 83 1.19 0.40 -7.26
C ARG A 83 1.89 1.51 -8.01
N MET A 84 3.17 1.69 -7.73
CA MET A 84 4.12 2.47 -8.51
C MET A 84 5.25 1.54 -8.94
N ASP A 85 5.53 1.46 -10.23
CA ASP A 85 6.66 0.71 -10.76
C ASP A 85 7.93 1.55 -10.72
N TYR A 86 9.05 0.93 -10.35
CA TYR A 86 10.34 1.58 -10.32
C TYR A 86 11.09 1.33 -11.63
N ASN A 87 11.47 2.41 -12.30
CA ASN A 87 12.29 2.36 -13.50
C ASN A 87 13.76 2.57 -13.12
N SER A 88 14.56 1.51 -13.20
CA SER A 88 15.98 1.55 -12.86
C SER A 88 16.85 2.35 -13.85
N THR A 89 16.34 2.65 -15.05
CA THR A 89 17.06 3.46 -16.03
C THR A 89 16.93 4.95 -15.73
N THR A 90 15.72 5.37 -15.32
CA THR A 90 15.47 6.78 -14.97
C THR A 90 15.62 7.03 -13.48
N ASP A 91 15.78 5.96 -12.68
CA ASP A 91 15.87 6.01 -11.22
C ASP A 91 14.64 6.66 -10.56
N GLN A 92 13.45 6.40 -11.09
CA GLN A 92 12.20 7.03 -10.66
C GLN A 92 11.05 6.03 -10.56
N PHE A 93 10.12 6.33 -9.65
CA PHE A 93 8.83 5.66 -9.59
C PHE A 93 7.83 6.23 -10.60
N SER A 94 7.00 5.37 -11.17
CA SER A 94 5.90 5.74 -12.06
C SER A 94 4.79 6.48 -11.31
N THR A 95 3.86 7.07 -12.05
CA THR A 95 2.58 7.52 -11.49
C THR A 95 1.81 6.34 -10.89
N PRO A 96 1.21 6.47 -9.70
CA PRO A 96 0.46 5.40 -9.07
C PRO A 96 -0.80 5.00 -9.86
N TYR A 97 -1.08 3.69 -9.91
CA TYR A 97 -2.31 3.12 -10.45
C TYR A 97 -2.93 2.09 -9.50
N ILE A 98 -4.24 1.91 -9.53
CA ILE A 98 -4.94 0.98 -8.64
C ILE A 98 -4.73 -0.46 -9.11
N VAL A 99 -4.28 -1.33 -8.21
CA VAL A 99 -4.09 -2.78 -8.47
C VAL A 99 -5.15 -3.64 -7.79
N ALA A 100 -5.73 -3.17 -6.69
CA ALA A 100 -6.80 -3.89 -5.99
C ALA A 100 -7.75 -2.93 -5.30
N GLY A 101 -9.03 -3.29 -5.26
CA GLY A 101 -10.07 -2.46 -4.65
C GLY A 101 -10.60 -1.38 -5.58
N SER A 102 -11.34 -0.42 -5.02
CA SER A 102 -12.02 0.63 -5.77
C SER A 102 -11.92 1.99 -5.09
N ALA A 103 -11.78 3.04 -5.91
CA ALA A 103 -11.87 4.42 -5.46
C ALA A 103 -13.32 4.91 -5.25
N SER A 104 -14.32 4.13 -5.65
CA SER A 104 -15.73 4.51 -5.62
C SER A 104 -16.55 3.81 -4.55
N GLY A 105 -15.98 2.85 -3.82
CA GLY A 105 -16.69 2.15 -2.77
C GLY A 105 -15.77 1.26 -1.94
N SER A 106 -16.18 1.01 -0.70
CA SER A 106 -15.58 0.03 0.20
C SER A 106 -16.47 -1.19 0.32
N GLY A 107 -15.94 -2.25 0.90
CA GLY A 107 -16.69 -3.46 1.20
C GLY A 107 -15.76 -4.63 1.47
N TYR A 108 -16.36 -5.81 1.59
CA TYR A 108 -15.64 -7.05 1.79
C TYR A 108 -15.97 -8.03 0.66
N ARG A 109 -15.00 -8.25 -0.23
CA ARG A 109 -15.11 -9.28 -1.28
C ARG A 109 -13.73 -9.65 -1.79
N ASP A 110 -13.46 -10.94 -1.91
CA ASP A 110 -12.32 -11.48 -2.63
C ASP A 110 -12.50 -11.28 -4.13
N GLY A 111 -11.41 -11.17 -4.88
CA GLY A 111 -11.48 -10.98 -6.34
C GLY A 111 -10.19 -10.47 -6.94
N VAL A 112 -10.21 -10.23 -8.25
CA VAL A 112 -9.06 -9.72 -9.00
C VAL A 112 -9.26 -8.25 -9.31
N GLY A 113 -8.24 -7.42 -9.03
CA GLY A 113 -8.23 -6.01 -9.36
C GLY A 113 -9.42 -5.26 -8.73
N SER A 114 -10.18 -4.53 -9.54
CA SER A 114 -11.34 -3.74 -9.10
C SER A 114 -12.55 -4.57 -8.66
N ARG A 115 -12.54 -5.89 -8.89
CA ARG A 115 -13.58 -6.79 -8.38
C ARG A 115 -13.41 -7.11 -6.90
N ALA A 116 -12.22 -6.97 -6.35
CA ALA A 116 -12.01 -7.01 -4.91
C ALA A 116 -12.66 -5.79 -4.24
N GLN A 117 -13.17 -5.97 -3.03
CA GLN A 117 -13.63 -4.87 -2.18
C GLN A 117 -12.84 -4.90 -0.88
N LEU A 118 -12.30 -3.74 -0.53
CA LEU A 118 -11.47 -3.49 0.65
C LEU A 118 -12.09 -2.38 1.49
N ASN A 119 -11.79 -2.37 2.78
CA ASN A 119 -12.25 -1.33 3.68
C ASN A 119 -11.17 -0.94 4.70
N GLY A 120 -10.33 0.00 4.30
CA GLY A 120 -9.21 0.47 5.12
C GLY A 120 -7.97 -0.42 5.06
N PRO A 121 -7.40 -0.72 3.87
CA PRO A 121 -6.12 -1.39 3.78
C PRO A 121 -5.02 -0.47 4.36
N THR A 122 -4.38 -0.89 5.48
CA THR A 122 -3.48 0.00 6.22
C THR A 122 -2.02 -0.35 6.07
N GLN A 123 -1.59 -1.50 6.52
CA GLN A 123 -0.20 -1.91 6.56
C GLN A 123 -0.06 -3.33 6.05
N GLY A 124 1.09 -3.64 5.45
CA GLY A 124 1.37 -4.98 4.99
C GLY A 124 2.85 -5.26 4.82
N VAL A 125 3.14 -6.50 4.49
CA VAL A 125 4.48 -7.02 4.26
C VAL A 125 4.49 -7.93 3.05
N PHE A 126 5.59 -7.92 2.33
CA PHE A 126 5.84 -8.91 1.29
C PHE A 126 6.42 -10.18 1.90
N VAL A 127 5.85 -11.32 1.55
CA VAL A 127 6.29 -12.65 2.00
C VAL A 127 6.58 -13.48 0.77
N LYS A 128 7.79 -14.05 0.70
CA LYS A 128 8.16 -14.95 -0.40
C LYS A 128 7.27 -16.19 -0.36
N ASN A 129 6.61 -16.49 -1.48
CA ASN A 129 5.79 -17.68 -1.62
C ASN A 129 6.56 -18.75 -2.44
N PRO A 130 6.87 -19.91 -1.84
CA PRO A 130 7.60 -20.98 -2.53
C PRO A 130 6.91 -21.52 -3.77
N GLU A 131 5.58 -21.37 -3.87
CA GLU A 131 4.81 -21.82 -5.03
C GLU A 131 5.13 -21.00 -6.30
N TYR A 132 5.71 -19.80 -6.15
CA TYR A 132 6.11 -18.92 -7.26
C TYR A 132 7.61 -19.03 -7.56
N ALA A 133 8.28 -20.06 -7.08
CA ALA A 133 9.72 -20.21 -7.28
C ALA A 133 10.09 -20.24 -8.77
N GLY A 134 10.90 -19.28 -9.20
CA GLY A 134 11.31 -19.09 -10.60
C GLY A 134 10.40 -18.16 -11.42
N GLU A 135 9.30 -17.69 -10.86
CA GLU A 135 8.46 -16.65 -11.49
C GLU A 135 9.13 -15.27 -11.41
N GLU A 136 8.65 -14.33 -12.22
CA GLU A 136 9.17 -12.96 -12.21
C GLU A 136 8.97 -12.27 -10.87
N ASP A 137 7.88 -12.58 -10.19
CA ASP A 137 7.52 -12.08 -8.87
C ASP A 137 7.13 -13.26 -7.97
N GLU A 138 7.93 -13.51 -6.94
CA GLU A 138 7.78 -14.63 -6.03
C GLU A 138 7.12 -14.23 -4.69
N TYR A 139 6.49 -13.06 -4.58
CA TYR A 139 6.04 -12.53 -3.31
C TYR A 139 4.53 -12.27 -3.28
N ASP A 140 3.89 -12.81 -2.27
CA ASP A 140 2.56 -12.37 -1.85
C ASP A 140 2.67 -11.14 -0.94
N PHE A 141 1.68 -10.26 -1.01
CA PHE A 141 1.58 -9.12 -0.13
C PHE A 141 0.46 -9.34 0.88
N TYR A 142 0.83 -9.58 2.13
CA TYR A 142 -0.10 -9.71 3.26
C TYR A 142 -0.40 -8.33 3.83
N PHE A 143 -1.67 -7.99 4.00
CA PHE A 143 -2.06 -6.67 4.52
C PHE A 143 -3.27 -6.72 5.45
N CYS A 144 -3.34 -5.74 6.36
CA CYS A 144 -4.50 -5.54 7.22
C CYS A 144 -5.58 -4.81 6.44
N ASP A 145 -6.77 -5.41 6.36
CA ASP A 145 -7.99 -4.76 5.89
C ASP A 145 -8.80 -4.37 7.14
N GLU A 146 -8.39 -3.24 7.74
CA GLU A 146 -8.65 -2.86 9.12
C GLU A 146 -10.14 -2.89 9.48
N ARG A 147 -10.97 -2.23 8.68
CA ARG A 147 -12.41 -2.14 8.94
C ARG A 147 -13.19 -3.40 8.58
N ASN A 148 -12.55 -4.30 7.84
CA ASN A 148 -13.06 -5.64 7.60
C ASN A 148 -12.56 -6.65 8.64
N HIS A 149 -11.78 -6.21 9.64
CA HIS A 149 -11.25 -7.04 10.73
C HIS A 149 -10.57 -8.33 10.24
N CYS A 150 -9.80 -8.23 9.16
CA CYS A 150 -9.14 -9.38 8.55
C CYS A 150 -7.76 -9.06 7.97
N ILE A 151 -6.99 -10.11 7.78
CA ILE A 151 -5.75 -10.12 7.01
C ILE A 151 -6.08 -10.65 5.62
N ARG A 152 -5.62 -9.95 4.60
CA ARG A 152 -5.80 -10.32 3.21
C ARG A 152 -4.45 -10.55 2.55
N ILE A 153 -4.47 -11.30 1.47
CA ILE A 153 -3.32 -11.50 0.56
C ILE A 153 -3.65 -10.84 -0.77
N LEU A 154 -2.71 -10.06 -1.29
CA LEU A 154 -2.69 -9.63 -2.68
C LEU A 154 -1.55 -10.36 -3.39
N THR A 155 -1.92 -11.23 -4.34
CA THR A 155 -0.95 -11.99 -5.15
C THR A 155 -0.29 -11.12 -6.22
N PRO A 156 0.84 -11.53 -6.81
CA PRO A 156 1.47 -10.83 -7.94
C PRO A 156 0.54 -10.60 -9.13
N THR A 157 -0.43 -11.49 -9.33
CA THR A 157 -1.43 -11.40 -10.41
C THR A 157 -2.61 -10.46 -10.10
N GLY A 158 -2.58 -9.78 -8.95
CA GLY A 158 -3.62 -8.83 -8.56
C GLY A 158 -4.87 -9.47 -7.94
N ARG A 159 -4.80 -10.75 -7.55
CA ARG A 159 -5.89 -11.43 -6.84
C ARG A 159 -5.82 -11.11 -5.36
N VAL A 160 -6.95 -10.73 -4.78
CA VAL A 160 -7.12 -10.56 -3.33
C VAL A 160 -7.89 -11.76 -2.78
N VAL A 161 -7.36 -12.35 -1.71
CA VAL A 161 -8.02 -13.43 -0.94
C VAL A 161 -7.94 -13.11 0.54
N THR A 162 -8.94 -13.57 1.30
CA THR A 162 -8.92 -13.49 2.77
C THR A 162 -8.03 -14.59 3.33
N PHE A 163 -7.05 -14.19 4.13
CA PHE A 163 -6.13 -15.10 4.81
C PHE A 163 -6.62 -15.47 6.20
N ALA A 164 -6.99 -14.48 7.01
CA ALA A 164 -7.44 -14.68 8.40
C ALA A 164 -8.41 -13.59 8.83
N GLY A 165 -9.26 -13.88 9.80
CA GLY A 165 -10.28 -12.97 10.31
C GLY A 165 -11.66 -13.22 9.69
N ARG A 166 -12.70 -12.58 10.24
CA ARG A 166 -14.09 -12.82 9.82
C ARG A 166 -14.44 -12.18 8.48
N GLY A 167 -13.80 -11.07 8.15
CA GLY A 167 -14.07 -10.38 6.90
C GLY A 167 -15.52 -9.98 6.74
N ASN A 168 -16.07 -9.27 7.70
CA ASN A 168 -17.44 -8.77 7.63
C ASN A 168 -17.50 -7.35 8.20
N ASP A 169 -18.38 -6.53 7.62
CA ASP A 169 -18.71 -5.18 8.09
C ASP A 169 -19.52 -5.22 9.43
N SER A 170 -19.36 -6.28 10.21
CA SER A 170 -20.04 -6.36 11.50
C SER A 170 -19.27 -5.51 12.51
N SER A 171 -20.01 -4.70 13.25
CA SER A 171 -19.55 -3.97 14.43
C SER A 171 -19.01 -4.88 15.56
N ASP A 172 -18.99 -6.17 15.35
CA ASP A 172 -18.41 -7.17 16.23
C ASP A 172 -17.08 -7.68 15.67
N PRO A 173 -15.93 -7.24 16.22
CA PRO A 173 -14.60 -7.67 15.83
C PRO A 173 -14.27 -9.11 16.25
N GLY A 174 -15.26 -9.98 16.28
CA GLY A 174 -15.17 -11.34 16.76
C GLY A 174 -13.96 -12.11 16.23
N PHE A 175 -13.28 -12.76 17.15
CA PHE A 175 -12.16 -13.64 16.87
C PHE A 175 -12.68 -14.95 16.27
N ALA A 176 -12.41 -15.21 15.01
CA ALA A 176 -12.62 -16.52 14.42
C ALA A 176 -11.26 -17.11 14.05
N ASN A 177 -10.86 -18.15 14.79
CA ASN A 177 -9.79 -19.03 14.34
C ASN A 177 -10.31 -19.83 13.14
N GLY A 178 -10.14 -19.29 11.92
CA GLY A 178 -10.34 -20.06 10.71
C GLY A 178 -9.19 -21.07 10.56
N ALA A 179 -9.50 -22.28 10.10
CA ALA A 179 -8.46 -23.19 9.64
C ALA A 179 -7.63 -22.44 8.56
N LEU A 180 -6.30 -22.46 8.71
CA LEU A 180 -5.40 -22.03 7.67
C LEU A 180 -5.80 -22.79 6.39
N ARG A 181 -6.19 -22.10 5.36
CA ARG A 181 -6.46 -22.76 4.07
C ARG A 181 -5.12 -23.29 3.57
N SER A 182 -5.02 -24.63 3.61
CA SER A 182 -3.97 -25.38 2.97
C SER A 182 -4.03 -25.23 1.44
#